data_08036370c0668ac68b1fa90b8a5fea66
#
_entry.id   08036370c0668ac68b1fa90b8a5fea66
#
_cell.length_a   1.000
_cell.length_b   1.000
_cell.length_c   1.000
_cell.angle_alpha   90.00
_cell.angle_beta   90.00
_cell.angle_gamma   90.00
#
_symmetry.space_group_name_H-M   'P 1'
#
loop_
_entity.id
_entity.type
_entity.pdbx_description
1 polymer ?
#
loop_
_entity_poly.entity_id
_entity_poly.type
_entity_poly.pdbx_seq_one_letter_code
_entity_poly.pdbx_strand_id
1 'polypeptide(L)'
;MTAGNLDLTVPICSSDETGQMSAHFNTMIGRMRELMKQVVQEENNRNRAEYAALEYKYRSLQSQISPHFIYNALEVVNAMGKLNGSEEICKVVRYISMFLRQNTRNMEKRFIPVRCEIDSLSQYAHIYGYIYGNILSTPFSMEPGTEEALIPTMILQPVLENALVYGVRSEHSVVALTVRKTPDGDLCLIVEDNGAGMPPEMVQKILDGEAQGTPETKPHPSSGVGVRNVRDRLALIYGDKMRFEIDSTV
;
A
#
# COMPACT_ATOMS: atom_id res chain seq x y z
N MET A 1 -15.42 45.93 0.72
CA MET A 1 -14.24 45.20 1.22
C MET A 1 -14.54 43.71 1.06
N THR A 2 -14.14 43.15 -0.07
CA THR A 2 -14.37 41.75 -0.42
C THR A 2 -13.21 40.88 0.09
N ALA A 3 -13.59 39.82 0.75
CA ALA A 3 -12.84 38.75 1.38
C ALA A 3 -11.34 38.66 1.03
N GLY A 4 -10.46 39.01 1.98
CA GLY A 4 -9.18 38.33 2.12
C GLY A 4 -8.02 38.77 1.23
N ASN A 5 -8.13 39.76 0.37
CA ASN A 5 -6.99 40.21 -0.44
C ASN A 5 -6.10 41.15 0.36
N LEU A 6 -5.00 40.63 0.88
CA LEU A 6 -3.96 41.40 1.62
C LEU A 6 -2.91 42.00 0.69
N ASP A 7 -3.02 41.89 -0.64
CA ASP A 7 -2.06 42.47 -1.58
C ASP A 7 -2.37 43.93 -1.95
N LEU A 8 -3.37 44.51 -1.29
CA LEU A 8 -3.72 45.91 -1.44
C LEU A 8 -2.69 46.81 -0.73
N THR A 9 -2.16 47.78 -1.45
CA THR A 9 -1.40 48.90 -0.90
C THR A 9 -2.16 50.17 -1.21
N VAL A 10 -2.32 51.05 -0.22
CA VAL A 10 -2.92 52.39 -0.39
C VAL A 10 -1.83 53.35 -0.86
N PRO A 11 -2.01 54.05 -2.00
CA PRO A 11 -1.03 55.06 -2.42
C PRO A 11 -0.95 56.21 -1.41
N ILE A 12 0.28 56.66 -1.11
CA ILE A 12 0.53 57.82 -0.23
C ILE A 12 0.54 59.04 -1.12
N CYS A 13 -0.58 59.77 -1.18
CA CYS A 13 -0.76 60.89 -2.10
C CYS A 13 -0.52 62.28 -1.46
N SER A 14 -0.35 62.38 -0.15
CA SER A 14 -0.11 63.64 0.56
C SER A 14 0.82 63.46 1.75
N SER A 15 1.40 64.57 2.26
CA SER A 15 2.25 64.57 3.45
C SER A 15 1.51 65.03 4.73
N ASP A 16 0.19 65.14 4.65
CA ASP A 16 -0.72 65.47 5.76
C ASP A 16 -1.12 64.24 6.59
N GLU A 17 -2.10 64.39 7.48
CA GLU A 17 -2.63 63.34 8.34
C GLU A 17 -3.15 62.16 7.52
N THR A 18 -3.67 62.40 6.30
CA THR A 18 -4.20 61.35 5.42
C THR A 18 -3.09 60.47 4.83
N GLY A 19 -1.94 61.10 4.50
CA GLY A 19 -0.75 60.39 4.04
C GLY A 19 -0.14 59.53 5.16
N GLN A 20 -0.08 60.05 6.39
CA GLN A 20 0.38 59.30 7.54
C GLN A 20 -0.54 58.10 7.84
N MET A 21 -1.86 58.27 7.73
CA MET A 21 -2.83 57.16 7.89
C MET A 21 -2.64 56.06 6.85
N SER A 22 -2.40 56.44 5.58
CA SER A 22 -2.10 55.49 4.52
C SER A 22 -0.82 54.69 4.77
N ALA A 23 0.24 55.36 5.29
CA ALA A 23 1.47 54.69 5.63
C ALA A 23 1.32 53.70 6.79
N HIS A 24 0.58 54.08 7.84
CA HIS A 24 0.29 53.20 8.97
C HIS A 24 -0.56 52.00 8.53
N PHE A 25 -1.54 52.21 7.65
CA PHE A 25 -2.35 51.14 7.09
C PHE A 25 -1.50 50.15 6.33
N ASN A 26 -0.63 50.62 5.42
CA ASN A 26 0.27 49.74 4.66
C ASN A 26 1.21 48.95 5.57
N THR A 27 1.70 49.56 6.64
CA THR A 27 2.53 48.89 7.64
C THR A 27 1.75 47.80 8.38
N MET A 28 0.49 48.06 8.74
CA MET A 28 -0.39 47.08 9.40
C MET A 28 -0.69 45.88 8.47
N ILE A 29 -1.02 46.15 7.22
CA ILE A 29 -1.23 45.08 6.22
C ILE A 29 0.05 44.27 6.00
N GLY A 30 1.22 44.90 5.93
CA GLY A 30 2.50 44.21 5.85
C GLY A 30 2.75 43.25 7.03
N ARG A 31 2.49 43.74 8.25
CA ARG A 31 2.62 42.90 9.46
C ARG A 31 1.61 41.72 9.47
N MET A 32 0.36 42.00 9.06
CA MET A 32 -0.65 40.96 8.99
C MET A 32 -0.28 39.86 7.97
N ARG A 33 0.28 40.25 6.82
CA ARG A 33 0.80 39.30 5.80
C ARG A 33 1.95 38.44 6.35
N GLU A 34 2.85 39.06 7.08
CA GLU A 34 3.97 38.37 7.74
C GLU A 34 3.48 37.35 8.78
N LEU A 35 2.56 37.77 9.65
CA LEU A 35 1.95 36.88 10.64
C LEU A 35 1.19 35.71 10.00
N MET A 36 0.44 35.96 8.94
CA MET A 36 -0.24 34.86 8.20
C MET A 36 0.74 33.85 7.60
N LYS A 37 1.86 34.33 7.01
CA LYS A 37 2.92 33.42 6.54
C LYS A 37 3.52 32.57 7.66
N GLN A 38 3.76 33.18 8.82
CA GLN A 38 4.28 32.46 9.99
C GLN A 38 3.30 31.40 10.47
N VAL A 39 2.01 31.74 10.59
CA VAL A 39 0.97 30.78 11.00
C VAL A 39 0.88 29.60 10.04
N VAL A 40 0.84 29.83 8.73
CA VAL A 40 0.80 28.76 7.72
C VAL A 40 2.05 27.90 7.79
N GLN A 41 3.21 28.51 8.01
CA GLN A 41 4.48 27.79 8.11
C GLN A 41 4.54 26.92 9.38
N GLU A 42 4.04 27.47 10.50
CA GLU A 42 3.98 26.76 11.78
C GLU A 42 2.98 25.58 11.72
N GLU A 43 1.82 25.78 11.10
CA GLU A 43 0.85 24.71 10.85
C GLU A 43 1.41 23.59 9.97
N ASN A 44 2.11 23.95 8.89
CA ASN A 44 2.78 22.97 8.03
C ASN A 44 3.88 22.19 8.78
N ASN A 45 4.66 22.87 9.62
CA ASN A 45 5.70 22.23 10.42
C ASN A 45 5.08 21.30 11.48
N ARG A 46 3.99 21.72 12.12
CA ARG A 46 3.24 20.91 13.07
C ARG A 46 2.67 19.64 12.41
N ASN A 47 2.02 19.78 11.26
CA ASN A 47 1.49 18.66 10.50
C ASN A 47 2.60 17.67 10.13
N ARG A 48 3.75 18.15 9.66
CA ARG A 48 4.92 17.30 9.36
C ARG A 48 5.43 16.56 10.60
N ALA A 49 5.50 17.23 11.74
CA ALA A 49 5.92 16.61 12.98
C ALA A 49 4.93 15.55 13.48
N GLU A 50 3.62 15.81 13.35
CA GLU A 50 2.57 14.85 13.68
C GLU A 50 2.63 13.59 12.78
N TYR A 51 2.80 13.78 11.46
CA TYR A 51 3.00 12.67 10.53
C TYR A 51 4.26 11.85 10.84
N ALA A 52 5.37 12.52 11.14
CA ALA A 52 6.62 11.84 11.52
C ALA A 52 6.46 11.05 12.84
N ALA A 53 5.77 11.62 13.82
CA ALA A 53 5.50 10.95 15.10
C ALA A 53 4.57 9.73 14.93
N LEU A 54 3.55 9.83 14.08
CA LEU A 54 2.65 8.73 13.75
C LEU A 54 3.39 7.61 13.02
N GLU A 55 4.24 7.96 12.05
CA GLU A 55 5.08 7.00 11.33
C GLU A 55 6.06 6.29 12.29
N TYR A 56 6.69 7.04 13.18
CA TYR A 56 7.57 6.46 14.22
C TYR A 56 6.82 5.51 15.14
N LYS A 57 5.62 5.91 15.60
CA LYS A 57 4.76 5.07 16.44
C LYS A 57 4.34 3.79 15.71
N TYR A 58 3.98 3.92 14.43
CA TYR A 58 3.62 2.77 13.59
C TYR A 58 4.80 1.81 13.43
N ARG A 59 5.99 2.31 13.11
CA ARG A 59 7.22 1.51 13.02
C ARG A 59 7.58 0.84 14.36
N SER A 60 7.42 1.56 15.48
CA SER A 60 7.66 1.02 16.81
C SER A 60 6.70 -0.11 17.18
N LEU A 61 5.42 0.03 16.86
CA LEU A 61 4.42 -1.03 17.05
C LEU A 61 4.71 -2.26 16.18
N GLN A 62 5.14 -2.04 14.94
CA GLN A 62 5.50 -3.10 14.01
C GLN A 62 6.76 -3.86 14.44
N SER A 63 7.70 -3.19 15.14
CA SER A 63 8.94 -3.80 15.66
C SER A 63 8.74 -4.61 16.94
N GLN A 64 7.57 -4.52 17.60
CA GLN A 64 7.31 -5.25 18.86
C GLN A 64 7.18 -6.78 18.68
N ILE A 65 6.82 -7.24 17.47
CA ILE A 65 6.96 -8.66 17.14
C ILE A 65 8.39 -8.86 16.66
N SER A 66 9.26 -9.31 17.55
CA SER A 66 10.66 -9.58 17.21
C SER A 66 10.73 -10.65 16.10
N PRO A 67 11.18 -10.33 14.87
CA PRO A 67 11.33 -11.33 13.81
C PRO A 67 12.20 -12.51 14.27
N HIS A 68 13.16 -12.25 15.14
CA HIS A 68 14.04 -13.26 15.71
C HIS A 68 13.27 -14.29 16.57
N PHE A 69 12.27 -13.87 17.33
CA PHE A 69 11.44 -14.80 18.11
C PHE A 69 10.67 -15.75 17.19
N ILE A 70 10.11 -15.22 16.09
CA ILE A 70 9.37 -16.04 15.12
C ILE A 70 10.33 -17.03 14.44
N TYR A 71 11.52 -16.61 14.05
CA TYR A 71 12.51 -17.50 13.43
C TYR A 71 12.93 -18.61 14.40
N ASN A 72 13.19 -18.30 15.67
CA ASN A 72 13.54 -19.31 16.66
C ASN A 72 12.39 -20.31 16.88
N ALA A 73 11.14 -19.86 16.94
CA ALA A 73 9.99 -20.75 17.05
C ALA A 73 9.86 -21.68 15.83
N LEU A 74 10.08 -21.16 14.62
CA LEU A 74 10.07 -21.96 13.40
C LEU A 74 11.23 -22.97 13.37
N GLU A 75 12.41 -22.63 13.89
CA GLU A 75 13.54 -23.56 14.01
C GLU A 75 13.21 -24.72 14.94
N VAL A 76 12.53 -24.46 16.07
CA VAL A 76 12.06 -25.51 16.98
C VAL A 76 11.07 -26.45 16.28
N VAL A 77 10.06 -25.89 15.55
CA VAL A 77 9.09 -26.69 14.80
C VAL A 77 9.78 -27.53 13.71
N ASN A 78 10.76 -26.96 13.03
CA ASN A 78 11.58 -27.68 12.04
C ASN A 78 12.38 -28.84 12.66
N ALA A 79 12.97 -28.62 13.82
CA ALA A 79 13.67 -29.67 14.58
C ALA A 79 12.71 -30.81 14.99
N MET A 80 11.50 -30.46 15.49
CA MET A 80 10.48 -31.44 15.81
C MET A 80 10.01 -32.23 14.58
N GLY A 81 9.82 -31.55 13.44
CA GLY A 81 9.49 -32.19 12.16
C GLY A 81 10.55 -33.22 11.75
N LYS A 82 11.83 -32.87 11.85
CA LYS A 82 12.96 -33.80 11.57
C LYS A 82 12.98 -35.00 12.52
N LEU A 83 12.78 -34.78 13.82
CA LEU A 83 12.77 -35.87 14.81
C LEU A 83 11.62 -36.84 14.58
N ASN A 84 10.48 -36.38 14.10
CA ASN A 84 9.31 -37.20 13.78
C ASN A 84 9.31 -37.73 12.34
N GLY A 85 10.37 -37.49 11.57
CA GLY A 85 10.46 -37.94 10.17
C GLY A 85 9.45 -37.30 9.22
N SER A 86 8.86 -36.15 9.60
CA SER A 86 7.88 -35.46 8.77
C SER A 86 8.55 -34.46 7.82
N GLU A 87 8.83 -34.90 6.60
CA GLU A 87 9.37 -34.02 5.55
C GLU A 87 8.44 -32.88 5.19
N GLU A 88 7.12 -33.11 5.26
CA GLU A 88 6.11 -32.08 4.95
C GLU A 88 6.16 -30.91 5.92
N ILE A 89 6.23 -31.17 7.24
CA ILE A 89 6.41 -30.12 8.24
C ILE A 89 7.69 -29.33 7.96
N CYS A 90 8.79 -29.99 7.67
CA CYS A 90 10.05 -29.33 7.36
C CYS A 90 9.96 -28.45 6.11
N LYS A 91 9.23 -28.87 5.07
CA LYS A 91 9.00 -28.09 3.84
C LYS A 91 8.17 -26.83 4.15
N VAL A 92 7.05 -26.97 4.83
CA VAL A 92 6.18 -25.84 5.20
C VAL A 92 6.92 -24.82 6.03
N VAL A 93 7.63 -25.26 7.08
CA VAL A 93 8.42 -24.38 7.95
C VAL A 93 9.49 -23.62 7.16
N ARG A 94 10.11 -24.29 6.18
CA ARG A 94 11.09 -23.67 5.30
C ARG A 94 10.46 -22.55 4.47
N TYR A 95 9.31 -22.79 3.83
CA TYR A 95 8.62 -21.77 3.04
C TYR A 95 8.20 -20.57 3.90
N ILE A 96 7.64 -20.82 5.08
CA ILE A 96 7.27 -19.75 6.02
C ILE A 96 8.52 -18.93 6.42
N SER A 97 9.62 -19.59 6.76
CA SER A 97 10.87 -18.92 7.15
C SER A 97 11.44 -18.06 6.02
N MET A 98 11.41 -18.57 4.79
CA MET A 98 11.90 -17.85 3.60
C MET A 98 11.01 -16.63 3.31
N PHE A 99 9.69 -16.81 3.31
CA PHE A 99 8.69 -15.75 3.10
C PHE A 99 8.84 -14.62 4.13
N LEU A 100 8.90 -14.95 5.41
CA LEU A 100 9.07 -13.96 6.47
C LEU A 100 10.40 -13.20 6.33
N ARG A 101 11.50 -13.91 6.05
CA ARG A 101 12.82 -13.29 5.88
C ARG A 101 12.85 -12.33 4.71
N GLN A 102 12.23 -12.69 3.60
CA GLN A 102 12.16 -11.85 2.41
C GLN A 102 11.30 -10.61 2.65
N ASN A 103 10.13 -10.79 3.27
CA ASN A 103 9.24 -9.68 3.62
C ASN A 103 9.91 -8.71 4.61
N THR A 104 10.55 -9.20 5.67
CA THR A 104 11.27 -8.35 6.63
C THR A 104 12.36 -7.51 5.94
N ARG A 105 13.12 -8.09 5.01
CA ARG A 105 14.16 -7.36 4.24
C ARG A 105 13.59 -6.33 3.27
N ASN A 106 12.40 -6.59 2.74
CA ASN A 106 11.75 -5.73 1.76
C ASN A 106 10.96 -4.59 2.40
N MET A 107 10.51 -4.73 3.66
CA MET A 107 9.73 -3.72 4.39
C MET A 107 10.44 -2.36 4.52
N GLU A 108 11.77 -2.36 4.55
CA GLU A 108 12.56 -1.12 4.64
C GLU A 108 12.69 -0.39 3.29
N LYS A 109 12.34 -1.06 2.20
CA LYS A 109 12.48 -0.53 0.84
C LYS A 109 11.15 0.00 0.33
N ARG A 110 11.19 1.17 -0.29
CA ARG A 110 10.01 1.76 -0.94
C ARG A 110 9.67 1.06 -2.26
N PHE A 111 10.70 0.65 -3.01
CA PHE A 111 10.59 -0.06 -4.28
C PHE A 111 11.50 -1.28 -4.27
N ILE A 112 11.05 -2.34 -4.93
CA ILE A 112 11.80 -3.59 -5.12
C ILE A 112 11.69 -4.07 -6.57
N PRO A 113 12.66 -4.86 -7.08
CA PRO A 113 12.50 -5.53 -8.35
C PRO A 113 11.29 -6.49 -8.34
N VAL A 114 10.58 -6.55 -9.47
CA VAL A 114 9.41 -7.43 -9.65
C VAL A 114 9.72 -8.86 -9.23
N ARG A 115 10.86 -9.42 -9.66
CA ARG A 115 11.29 -10.79 -9.28
C ARG A 115 11.27 -11.02 -7.77
N CYS A 116 11.68 -10.01 -6.96
CA CYS A 116 11.72 -10.17 -5.51
C CYS A 116 10.31 -10.32 -4.90
N GLU A 117 9.33 -9.63 -5.44
CA GLU A 117 7.95 -9.78 -4.99
C GLU A 117 7.35 -11.09 -5.49
N ILE A 118 7.58 -11.46 -6.75
CA ILE A 118 7.14 -12.74 -7.32
C ILE A 118 7.72 -13.93 -6.56
N ASP A 119 9.01 -13.92 -6.22
CA ASP A 119 9.65 -14.97 -5.43
C ASP A 119 8.99 -15.10 -4.04
N SER A 120 8.68 -13.97 -3.39
CA SER A 120 7.99 -13.96 -2.10
C SER A 120 6.57 -14.53 -2.21
N LEU A 121 5.83 -14.13 -3.25
CA LEU A 121 4.48 -14.59 -3.50
C LEU A 121 4.42 -16.07 -3.88
N SER A 122 5.43 -16.56 -4.61
CA SER A 122 5.55 -18.00 -4.91
C SER A 122 5.69 -18.84 -3.64
N GLN A 123 6.51 -18.39 -2.68
CA GLN A 123 6.63 -19.05 -1.38
C GLN A 123 5.31 -19.02 -0.60
N TYR A 124 4.61 -17.89 -0.63
CA TYR A 124 3.29 -17.74 0.00
C TYR A 124 2.25 -18.67 -0.61
N ALA A 125 2.19 -18.77 -1.94
CA ALA A 125 1.31 -19.67 -2.66
C ALA A 125 1.59 -21.15 -2.34
N HIS A 126 2.87 -21.53 -2.20
CA HIS A 126 3.25 -22.87 -1.74
C HIS A 126 2.70 -23.19 -0.34
N ILE A 127 2.77 -22.24 0.60
CA ILE A 127 2.20 -22.41 1.94
C ILE A 127 0.71 -22.68 1.85
N TYR A 128 -0.02 -21.92 1.04
CA TYR A 128 -1.45 -22.12 0.80
C TYR A 128 -1.74 -23.48 0.14
N GLY A 129 -0.90 -23.92 -0.81
CA GLY A 129 -1.00 -25.25 -1.41
C GLY A 129 -0.95 -26.39 -0.39
N TYR A 130 -0.14 -26.24 0.67
CA TYR A 130 -0.13 -27.23 1.77
C TYR A 130 -1.38 -27.16 2.65
N ILE A 131 -1.99 -25.99 2.83
CA ILE A 131 -3.22 -25.83 3.64
C ILE A 131 -4.43 -26.42 2.91
N TYR A 132 -4.55 -26.18 1.61
CA TYR A 132 -5.69 -26.57 0.79
C TYR A 132 -5.48 -27.85 -0.01
N GLY A 133 -4.30 -28.48 0.13
CA GLY A 133 -3.95 -29.69 -0.64
C GLY A 133 -3.67 -29.36 -2.11
N ASN A 134 -3.76 -30.36 -2.98
CA ASN A 134 -3.47 -30.22 -4.41
C ASN A 134 -4.62 -29.61 -5.23
N ILE A 135 -5.58 -28.96 -4.59
CA ILE A 135 -6.74 -28.36 -5.27
C ILE A 135 -6.46 -26.97 -5.82
N LEU A 136 -5.31 -26.39 -5.50
CA LEU A 136 -4.91 -25.07 -5.93
C LEU A 136 -3.75 -25.13 -6.92
N SER A 137 -3.95 -24.56 -8.11
CA SER A 137 -2.90 -24.30 -9.09
C SER A 137 -2.49 -22.84 -9.06
N THR A 138 -1.20 -22.54 -8.96
CA THR A 138 -0.65 -21.19 -8.89
C THR A 138 0.41 -20.96 -9.98
N PRO A 139 0.01 -20.87 -11.26
CA PRO A 139 0.95 -20.56 -12.34
C PRO A 139 1.38 -19.09 -12.27
N PHE A 140 2.68 -18.86 -12.06
CA PHE A 140 3.28 -17.53 -12.11
C PHE A 140 4.16 -17.43 -13.35
N SER A 141 3.92 -16.42 -14.16
CA SER A 141 4.66 -16.15 -15.40
C SER A 141 5.20 -14.73 -15.43
N MET A 142 6.40 -14.58 -15.96
CA MET A 142 7.08 -13.29 -16.07
C MET A 142 7.74 -13.19 -17.44
N GLU A 143 7.39 -12.15 -18.20
CA GLU A 143 7.97 -11.90 -19.51
C GLU A 143 9.46 -11.52 -19.36
N PRO A 144 10.37 -12.10 -20.19
CA PRO A 144 11.79 -11.77 -20.14
C PRO A 144 12.07 -10.27 -20.23
N GLY A 145 12.91 -9.76 -19.35
CA GLY A 145 13.26 -8.34 -19.28
C GLY A 145 12.33 -7.48 -18.43
N THR A 146 11.40 -8.10 -17.67
CA THR A 146 10.58 -7.41 -16.65
C THR A 146 11.08 -7.62 -15.22
N GLU A 147 12.02 -8.53 -15.02
CA GLU A 147 12.47 -9.02 -13.72
C GLU A 147 13.03 -7.91 -12.81
N GLU A 148 13.80 -7.00 -13.42
CA GLU A 148 14.47 -5.89 -12.73
C GLU A 148 13.64 -4.60 -12.68
N ALA A 149 12.43 -4.60 -13.27
CA ALA A 149 11.53 -3.46 -13.16
C ALA A 149 11.17 -3.20 -11.70
N LEU A 150 11.21 -1.94 -11.29
CA LEU A 150 10.94 -1.56 -9.91
C LEU A 150 9.45 -1.31 -9.69
N ILE A 151 8.90 -1.97 -8.69
CA ILE A 151 7.54 -1.81 -8.22
C ILE A 151 7.52 -1.40 -6.74
N PRO A 152 6.48 -0.71 -6.27
CA PRO A 152 6.32 -0.44 -4.84
C PRO A 152 6.22 -1.76 -4.07
N THR A 153 6.90 -1.84 -2.95
CA THR A 153 6.96 -3.06 -2.12
C THR A 153 5.57 -3.48 -1.65
N MET A 154 5.24 -4.76 -1.69
CA MET A 154 3.98 -5.35 -1.19
C MET A 154 2.72 -4.78 -1.87
N ILE A 155 2.72 -4.64 -3.20
CA ILE A 155 1.51 -4.26 -3.95
C ILE A 155 0.74 -5.45 -4.50
N LEU A 156 1.44 -6.52 -4.86
CA LEU A 156 0.80 -7.73 -5.37
C LEU A 156 0.30 -8.66 -4.25
N GLN A 157 0.94 -8.62 -3.08
CA GLN A 157 0.60 -9.50 -1.97
C GLN A 157 -0.87 -9.37 -1.54
N PRO A 158 -1.45 -8.18 -1.28
CA PRO A 158 -2.86 -8.08 -0.88
C PRO A 158 -3.83 -8.53 -1.97
N VAL A 159 -3.44 -8.38 -3.24
CA VAL A 159 -4.25 -8.85 -4.38
C VAL A 159 -4.23 -10.37 -4.46
N LEU A 160 -3.04 -10.98 -4.35
CA LEU A 160 -2.89 -12.43 -4.31
C LEU A 160 -3.60 -13.07 -3.10
N GLU A 161 -3.48 -12.45 -1.92
CA GLU A 161 -4.19 -12.90 -0.72
C GLU A 161 -5.71 -12.90 -0.94
N ASN A 162 -6.24 -11.86 -1.57
CA ASN A 162 -7.65 -11.80 -1.94
C ASN A 162 -8.03 -12.93 -2.89
N ALA A 163 -7.25 -13.15 -3.95
CA ALA A 163 -7.47 -14.23 -4.91
C ALA A 163 -7.38 -15.63 -4.26
N LEU A 164 -6.44 -15.86 -3.35
CA LEU A 164 -6.31 -17.13 -2.63
C LEU A 164 -7.47 -17.38 -1.66
N VAL A 165 -7.94 -16.36 -0.95
CA VAL A 165 -9.04 -16.50 0.02
C VAL A 165 -10.38 -16.73 -0.68
N TYR A 166 -10.63 -16.08 -1.81
CA TYR A 166 -11.92 -16.12 -2.50
C TYR A 166 -11.91 -16.99 -3.75
N GLY A 167 -10.73 -17.19 -4.38
CA GLY A 167 -10.55 -18.01 -5.56
C GLY A 167 -10.54 -19.52 -5.28
N VAL A 168 -10.19 -19.94 -4.04
CA VAL A 168 -10.06 -21.37 -3.72
C VAL A 168 -11.40 -21.94 -3.23
N ARG A 169 -12.18 -22.56 -4.12
CA ARG A 169 -13.50 -23.17 -3.80
C ARG A 169 -13.72 -24.56 -4.31
N SER A 170 -12.90 -25.06 -5.22
CA SER A 170 -13.08 -26.38 -5.87
C SER A 170 -11.74 -27.06 -6.11
N GLU A 171 -11.83 -28.35 -6.54
CA GLU A 171 -10.65 -29.14 -6.89
C GLU A 171 -9.87 -28.61 -8.12
N HIS A 172 -10.40 -27.60 -8.80
CA HIS A 172 -9.78 -26.98 -9.98
C HIS A 172 -9.56 -25.47 -9.79
N SER A 173 -9.31 -25.03 -8.57
CA SER A 173 -9.03 -23.63 -8.29
C SER A 173 -7.69 -23.21 -8.87
N VAL A 174 -7.68 -22.08 -9.59
CA VAL A 174 -6.49 -21.49 -10.22
C VAL A 174 -6.37 -20.05 -9.74
N VAL A 175 -5.17 -19.70 -9.28
CA VAL A 175 -4.79 -18.31 -9.04
C VAL A 175 -3.52 -18.07 -9.82
N ALA A 176 -3.62 -17.32 -10.91
CA ALA A 176 -2.52 -17.02 -11.81
C ALA A 176 -1.98 -15.62 -11.59
N LEU A 177 -0.66 -15.46 -11.77
CA LEU A 177 0.00 -14.16 -11.77
C LEU A 177 0.84 -14.03 -13.02
N THR A 178 0.59 -12.96 -13.79
CA THR A 178 1.29 -12.67 -15.05
C THR A 178 1.91 -11.28 -14.99
N VAL A 179 3.19 -11.19 -15.34
CA VAL A 179 3.92 -9.94 -15.51
C VAL A 179 4.34 -9.81 -16.95
N ARG A 180 3.96 -8.72 -17.59
CA ARG A 180 4.32 -8.44 -19.00
C ARG A 180 4.52 -6.95 -19.24
N LYS A 181 5.08 -6.60 -20.40
CA LYS A 181 5.10 -5.23 -20.92
C LYS A 181 3.87 -4.99 -21.78
N THR A 182 3.30 -3.79 -21.68
CA THR A 182 2.30 -3.32 -22.64
C THR A 182 2.97 -2.92 -23.94
N PRO A 183 2.22 -2.76 -25.06
CA PRO A 183 2.76 -2.24 -26.30
C PRO A 183 3.42 -0.85 -26.16
N ASP A 184 2.97 -0.06 -25.20
CA ASP A 184 3.50 1.28 -24.87
C ASP A 184 4.77 1.22 -24.01
N GLY A 185 5.19 0.01 -23.59
CA GLY A 185 6.38 -0.21 -22.77
C GLY A 185 6.16 -0.13 -21.26
N ASP A 186 4.93 0.06 -20.82
CA ASP A 186 4.58 0.06 -19.40
C ASP A 186 4.56 -1.36 -18.81
N LEU A 187 4.78 -1.47 -17.52
CA LEU A 187 4.69 -2.75 -16.79
C LEU A 187 3.24 -3.07 -16.47
N CYS A 188 2.78 -4.24 -16.89
CA CYS A 188 1.45 -4.76 -16.60
C CYS A 188 1.56 -5.95 -15.64
N LEU A 189 0.88 -5.87 -14.50
CA LEU A 189 0.80 -6.89 -13.47
C LEU A 189 -0.64 -7.39 -13.43
N ILE A 190 -0.85 -8.70 -13.62
CA ILE A 190 -2.19 -9.30 -13.72
C ILE A 190 -2.28 -10.41 -12.69
N VAL A 191 -3.32 -10.37 -11.86
CA VAL A 191 -3.70 -11.46 -10.95
C VAL A 191 -5.08 -11.92 -11.36
N GLU A 192 -5.21 -13.22 -11.64
CA GLU A 192 -6.44 -13.84 -12.11
C GLU A 192 -6.80 -15.02 -11.21
N ASP A 193 -8.06 -15.12 -10.84
CA ASP A 193 -8.60 -16.29 -10.16
C ASP A 193 -9.88 -16.78 -10.84
N ASN A 194 -10.18 -18.06 -10.68
CA ASN A 194 -11.44 -18.66 -11.14
C ASN A 194 -12.42 -18.91 -9.99
N GLY A 195 -12.41 -18.03 -9.01
CA GLY A 195 -13.24 -18.12 -7.80
C GLY A 195 -14.68 -17.67 -7.96
N ALA A 196 -15.22 -17.09 -6.89
CA ALA A 196 -16.63 -16.69 -6.84
C ALA A 196 -16.95 -15.40 -7.57
N GLY A 197 -15.96 -14.66 -7.98
CA GLY A 197 -16.12 -13.30 -8.48
C GLY A 197 -16.53 -12.29 -7.39
N MET A 198 -16.65 -11.04 -7.81
CA MET A 198 -17.11 -9.92 -6.97
C MET A 198 -18.39 -9.33 -7.54
N PRO A 199 -19.37 -8.97 -6.71
CA PRO A 199 -20.54 -8.23 -7.15
C PRO A 199 -20.14 -6.90 -7.80
N PRO A 200 -20.82 -6.43 -8.87
CA PRO A 200 -20.49 -5.20 -9.57
C PRO A 200 -20.41 -3.97 -8.64
N GLU A 201 -21.30 -3.92 -7.63
CA GLU A 201 -21.29 -2.84 -6.63
C GLU A 201 -19.97 -2.81 -5.80
N MET A 202 -19.39 -3.97 -5.54
CA MET A 202 -18.12 -4.07 -4.82
C MET A 202 -16.94 -3.64 -5.71
N VAL A 203 -16.95 -4.06 -6.96
CA VAL A 203 -15.96 -3.62 -7.96
C VAL A 203 -15.99 -2.10 -8.07
N GLN A 204 -17.18 -1.51 -8.22
CA GLN A 204 -17.35 -0.06 -8.32
C GLN A 204 -16.83 0.68 -7.09
N LYS A 205 -17.15 0.20 -5.88
CA LYS A 205 -16.64 0.79 -4.61
C LYS A 205 -15.11 0.76 -4.52
N ILE A 206 -14.48 -0.30 -5.02
CA ILE A 206 -13.01 -0.37 -5.07
C ILE A 206 -12.48 0.66 -6.08
N LEU A 207 -13.09 0.79 -7.24
CA LEU A 207 -12.67 1.70 -8.30
C LEU A 207 -12.91 3.18 -7.96
N ASP A 208 -14.03 3.52 -7.32
CA ASP A 208 -14.39 4.91 -6.98
C ASP A 208 -13.67 5.45 -5.74
N GLY A 209 -13.08 4.58 -4.91
CA GLY A 209 -12.37 4.99 -3.70
C GLY A 209 -13.28 5.47 -2.56
N GLU A 210 -14.59 5.21 -2.64
CA GLU A 210 -15.52 5.64 -1.61
C GLU A 210 -15.29 4.89 -0.28
N ALA A 211 -14.89 5.68 0.73
CA ALA A 211 -14.74 5.22 2.09
C ALA A 211 -16.11 5.18 2.78
N GLN A 212 -16.76 4.03 2.82
CA GLN A 212 -17.79 3.76 3.83
C GLN A 212 -17.51 2.41 4.49
N GLY A 213 -16.68 2.46 5.51
CA GLY A 213 -16.59 1.43 6.53
C GLY A 213 -16.84 2.09 7.87
N THR A 214 -18.07 1.98 8.39
CA THR A 214 -18.33 2.23 9.81
C THR A 214 -17.45 1.31 10.65
N PRO A 215 -16.83 1.79 11.75
CA PRO A 215 -15.87 1.02 12.56
C PRO A 215 -16.44 -0.15 13.34
N GLU A 216 -17.70 -0.56 13.14
CA GLU A 216 -18.42 -1.40 14.11
C GLU A 216 -18.62 -2.87 13.73
N THR A 217 -18.11 -3.36 12.62
CA THR A 217 -18.12 -4.80 12.36
C THR A 217 -16.69 -5.32 12.32
N LYS A 218 -16.43 -6.38 13.12
CA LYS A 218 -15.16 -7.13 13.15
C LYS A 218 -14.60 -7.23 11.74
N PRO A 219 -13.30 -6.99 11.52
CA PRO A 219 -12.70 -7.10 10.21
C PRO A 219 -12.79 -8.57 9.77
N HIS A 220 -13.85 -8.91 9.03
CA HIS A 220 -13.82 -10.07 8.19
C HIS A 220 -12.77 -9.78 7.11
N PRO A 221 -11.86 -10.71 6.78
CA PRO A 221 -10.87 -10.55 5.70
C PRO A 221 -11.50 -10.27 4.33
N SER A 222 -12.81 -10.27 4.24
CA SER A 222 -13.68 -10.25 3.06
C SER A 222 -14.06 -8.88 2.48
N SER A 223 -13.45 -7.78 2.90
CA SER A 223 -14.02 -6.45 2.59
C SER A 223 -13.42 -5.72 1.37
N GLY A 224 -12.58 -6.35 0.54
CA GLY A 224 -11.91 -5.67 -0.60
C GLY A 224 -10.95 -4.55 -0.18
N VAL A 225 -10.75 -4.36 1.12
CA VAL A 225 -9.89 -3.29 1.69
C VAL A 225 -8.45 -3.41 1.19
N GLY A 226 -7.95 -4.64 1.06
CA GLY A 226 -6.57 -4.88 0.60
C GLY A 226 -6.35 -4.39 -0.83
N VAL A 227 -7.26 -4.76 -1.74
CA VAL A 227 -7.20 -4.38 -3.16
C VAL A 227 -7.37 -2.87 -3.34
N ARG A 228 -8.29 -2.26 -2.58
CA ARG A 228 -8.48 -0.80 -2.57
C ARG A 228 -7.24 -0.07 -2.07
N ASN A 229 -6.61 -0.53 -0.98
CA ASN A 229 -5.40 0.07 -0.46
C ASN A 229 -4.25 0.02 -1.49
N VAL A 230 -4.17 -1.05 -2.28
CA VAL A 230 -3.21 -1.15 -3.39
C VAL A 230 -3.49 -0.08 -4.45
N ARG A 231 -4.75 0.06 -4.89
CA ARG A 231 -5.16 1.08 -5.85
C ARG A 231 -4.82 2.48 -5.36
N ASP A 232 -5.23 2.83 -4.13
CA ASP A 232 -5.01 4.15 -3.55
C ASP A 232 -3.50 4.47 -3.42
N ARG A 233 -2.71 3.47 -3.04
CA ARG A 233 -1.26 3.59 -2.96
C ARG A 233 -0.61 3.79 -4.34
N LEU A 234 -1.06 3.10 -5.36
CA LEU A 234 -0.59 3.28 -6.73
C LEU A 234 -0.97 4.66 -7.25
N ALA A 235 -2.20 5.13 -6.98
CA ALA A 235 -2.65 6.48 -7.35
C ALA A 235 -1.78 7.57 -6.70
N LEU A 236 -1.40 7.42 -5.43
CA LEU A 236 -0.50 8.34 -4.73
C LEU A 236 0.92 8.36 -5.33
N ILE A 237 1.39 7.23 -5.86
CA ILE A 237 2.77 7.12 -6.38
C ILE A 237 2.86 7.58 -7.83
N TYR A 238 1.90 7.19 -8.67
CA TYR A 238 1.97 7.36 -10.13
C TYR A 238 0.98 8.39 -10.68
N GLY A 239 0.00 8.85 -9.88
CA GLY A 239 -1.01 9.82 -10.30
C GLY A 239 -1.77 9.34 -11.55
N ASP A 240 -1.92 10.25 -12.53
CA ASP A 240 -2.65 10.00 -13.79
C ASP A 240 -1.99 8.97 -14.73
N LYS A 241 -0.76 8.53 -14.42
CA LYS A 241 -0.05 7.50 -15.18
C LYS A 241 -0.44 6.08 -14.78
N MET A 242 -1.18 5.93 -13.69
CA MET A 242 -1.64 4.62 -13.23
C MET A 242 -2.89 4.17 -14.00
N ARG A 243 -2.89 2.91 -14.44
CA ARG A 243 -4.11 2.19 -14.82
C ARG A 243 -4.39 1.11 -13.80
N PHE A 244 -5.61 1.01 -13.34
CA PHE A 244 -6.06 -0.02 -12.43
C PHE A 244 -7.44 -0.50 -12.85
N GLU A 245 -7.53 -1.77 -13.20
CA GLU A 245 -8.72 -2.38 -13.75
C GLU A 245 -9.09 -3.61 -12.93
N ILE A 246 -10.38 -3.84 -12.75
CA ILE A 246 -10.93 -5.04 -12.15
C ILE A 246 -12.01 -5.54 -13.09
N ASP A 247 -11.86 -6.77 -13.57
CA ASP A 247 -12.88 -7.50 -14.29
C ASP A 247 -13.32 -8.67 -13.43
N SER A 248 -14.62 -8.87 -13.25
CA SER A 248 -15.16 -9.93 -12.41
C SER A 248 -16.55 -10.34 -12.84
N THR A 249 -16.72 -11.64 -13.00
CA THR A 249 -18.01 -12.28 -13.29
C THR A 249 -18.42 -13.14 -12.10
N VAL A 250 -19.67 -12.99 -11.65
CA VAL A 250 -20.28 -13.78 -10.57
C VAL A 250 -21.04 -14.96 -11.16
#